data_3996b72bff2f2ce23638caeb45e714d9
#
_entry.id   3996b72bff2f2ce23638caeb45e714d9
#
_cell.length_a   1.000
_cell.length_b   1.000
_cell.length_c   1.000
_cell.angle_alpha   90.00
_cell.angle_beta   90.00
_cell.angle_gamma   90.00
#
_symmetry.space_group_name_H-M   'P 1'
#
loop_
_entity.id
_entity.type
_entity.pdbx_description
1 polymer ?
#
loop_
_entity_poly.entity_id
_entity_poly.type
_entity_poly.pdbx_seq_one_letter_code
_entity_poly.pdbx_strand_id
1 'polypeptide(L)'
;MCRVDDKPASIRLNLALSDIAPVEDYNHRISLFIKMNNRTENELSSNEEYPILCDIEDEVINRLETLEDIFVGTVKSQGRLELYVFTKDPEKSEELCKEALKKFPDYQWNCSVAEDVKWDIYFNFLYPDIYSYKAMMNRSVIENLMKQGDNLEKEREIDHWLYFYSEESLNLATKKLEELGYNILSSKKMEDEADTYQINISRKDNVVFNHINEVVWELVEIAESLNGYYDGWSCTVVK
;
A
#
# COMPACT_ATOMS: atom_id res chain seq x y z
N MET A 1 4.20 10.17 -4.53
CA MET A 1 2.91 10.25 -5.25
C MET A 1 2.90 9.10 -6.23
N CYS A 2 1.92 8.21 -6.19
CA CYS A 2 1.88 7.10 -7.14
C CYS A 2 1.43 7.58 -8.53
N ARG A 3 1.56 6.72 -9.53
CA ARG A 3 1.16 7.01 -10.91
C ARG A 3 0.33 5.86 -11.47
N VAL A 4 -0.65 6.21 -12.27
CA VAL A 4 -1.43 5.28 -13.10
C VAL A 4 -1.34 5.79 -14.54
N ASP A 5 -0.88 4.96 -15.47
CA ASP A 5 -0.62 5.34 -16.87
C ASP A 5 0.22 6.64 -16.98
N ASP A 6 1.31 6.72 -16.22
CA ASP A 6 2.20 7.89 -16.13
C ASP A 6 1.56 9.19 -15.61
N LYS A 7 0.32 9.15 -15.14
CA LYS A 7 -0.39 10.28 -14.54
C LYS A 7 -0.38 10.21 -13.01
N PRO A 8 -0.33 11.36 -12.31
CA PRO A 8 -0.46 11.40 -10.87
C PRO A 8 -1.72 10.70 -10.41
N ALA A 9 -1.60 9.90 -9.37
CA ALA A 9 -2.71 9.14 -8.80
C ALA A 9 -2.66 9.13 -7.27
N SER A 10 -3.84 9.01 -6.65
CA SER A 10 -4.02 8.69 -5.25
C SER A 10 -4.83 7.40 -5.16
N ILE A 11 -4.24 6.36 -4.59
CA ILE A 11 -4.88 5.06 -4.39
C ILE A 11 -5.12 4.88 -2.89
N ARG A 12 -6.35 4.53 -2.52
CA ARG A 12 -6.72 4.02 -1.18
C ARG A 12 -7.09 2.57 -1.33
N LEU A 13 -6.49 1.72 -0.51
CA LEU A 13 -6.63 0.27 -0.60
C LEU A 13 -6.93 -0.33 0.78
N ASN A 14 -7.81 -1.32 0.83
CA ASN A 14 -7.98 -2.16 2.01
C ASN A 14 -6.89 -3.25 2.03
N LEU A 15 -5.78 -2.96 2.69
CA LEU A 15 -4.63 -3.88 2.80
C LEU A 15 -4.94 -5.16 3.58
N ALA A 16 -5.92 -5.12 4.50
CA ALA A 16 -6.28 -6.30 5.31
C ALA A 16 -6.86 -7.46 4.46
N LEU A 17 -7.25 -7.17 3.23
CA LEU A 17 -7.75 -8.20 2.31
C LEU A 17 -6.62 -9.07 1.73
N SER A 18 -5.37 -8.65 1.78
CA SER A 18 -4.23 -9.41 1.20
C SER A 18 -4.11 -10.83 1.75
N ASP A 19 -4.49 -11.03 3.01
CA ASP A 19 -4.35 -12.32 3.70
C ASP A 19 -5.53 -13.27 3.46
N ILE A 20 -6.66 -12.75 2.97
CA ILE A 20 -7.91 -13.52 2.84
C ILE A 20 -8.45 -13.56 1.41
N ALA A 21 -8.03 -12.65 0.54
CA ALA A 21 -8.46 -12.59 -0.85
C ALA A 21 -7.76 -13.68 -1.70
N PRO A 22 -8.41 -14.25 -2.72
CA PRO A 22 -9.80 -14.03 -3.10
C PRO A 22 -10.79 -14.65 -2.10
N VAL A 23 -11.87 -13.91 -1.81
CA VAL A 23 -12.92 -14.41 -0.89
C VAL A 23 -13.94 -15.25 -1.66
N GLU A 24 -14.28 -16.43 -1.12
CA GLU A 24 -15.23 -17.37 -1.73
C GLU A 24 -16.58 -16.70 -2.00
N ASP A 25 -17.18 -16.99 -3.16
CA ASP A 25 -18.44 -16.45 -3.68
C ASP A 25 -18.40 -14.97 -4.14
N TYR A 26 -17.37 -14.19 -3.82
CA TYR A 26 -17.22 -12.81 -4.29
C TYR A 26 -16.52 -12.75 -5.65
N ASN A 27 -17.21 -13.26 -6.68
CA ASN A 27 -16.65 -13.45 -8.01
C ASN A 27 -16.90 -12.29 -8.97
N HIS A 28 -17.71 -11.31 -8.57
CA HIS A 28 -18.06 -10.15 -9.40
C HIS A 28 -17.53 -8.86 -8.80
N ARG A 29 -16.98 -8.04 -9.67
CA ARG A 29 -16.48 -6.72 -9.34
C ARG A 29 -17.43 -5.65 -9.85
N ILE A 30 -17.83 -4.73 -8.98
CA ILE A 30 -18.41 -3.44 -9.32
C ILE A 30 -17.27 -2.45 -9.50
N SER A 31 -17.25 -1.76 -10.64
CA SER A 31 -16.37 -0.62 -10.89
C SER A 31 -17.21 0.62 -11.15
N LEU A 32 -17.13 1.58 -10.24
CA LEU A 32 -17.88 2.82 -10.32
C LEU A 32 -16.91 3.96 -10.66
N PHE A 33 -17.20 4.66 -11.77
CA PHE A 33 -16.39 5.77 -12.28
C PHE A 33 -17.18 7.06 -12.14
N ILE A 34 -16.61 8.05 -11.48
CA ILE A 34 -17.23 9.36 -11.23
C ILE A 34 -16.29 10.42 -11.79
N LYS A 35 -16.79 11.24 -12.72
CA LYS A 35 -16.03 12.32 -13.33
C LYS A 35 -15.95 13.50 -12.38
N MET A 36 -14.75 13.97 -12.10
CA MET A 36 -14.53 15.18 -11.30
C MET A 36 -14.97 16.44 -12.09
N ASN A 37 -15.64 17.34 -11.41
CA ASN A 37 -16.14 18.60 -11.96
C ASN A 37 -15.11 19.73 -11.80
N ASN A 38 -14.28 19.71 -10.73
CA ASN A 38 -13.31 20.74 -10.41
C ASN A 38 -11.94 20.09 -10.13
N ARG A 39 -11.09 20.12 -11.14
CA ARG A 39 -9.79 19.43 -11.16
C ARG A 39 -8.64 20.42 -11.05
N THR A 40 -7.55 19.99 -10.41
CA THR A 40 -6.26 20.65 -10.44
C THR A 40 -5.56 20.46 -11.81
N GLU A 41 -4.46 21.16 -12.04
CA GLU A 41 -3.60 20.96 -13.24
C GLU A 41 -3.08 19.52 -13.36
N ASN A 42 -2.94 18.82 -12.24
CA ASN A 42 -2.52 17.41 -12.19
C ASN A 42 -3.68 16.41 -12.35
N GLU A 43 -4.85 16.89 -12.76
CA GLU A 43 -6.05 16.08 -12.96
C GLU A 43 -6.52 15.33 -11.70
N LEU A 44 -6.14 15.81 -10.51
CA LEU A 44 -6.67 15.38 -9.21
C LEU A 44 -7.80 16.34 -8.79
N SER A 45 -8.59 15.96 -7.78
CA SER A 45 -9.62 16.83 -7.23
C SER A 45 -9.06 18.12 -6.64
N SER A 46 -9.77 19.22 -6.77
CA SER A 46 -9.47 20.44 -6.01
C SER A 46 -9.78 20.23 -4.53
N ASN A 47 -9.30 21.16 -3.68
CA ASN A 47 -9.60 21.14 -2.25
C ASN A 47 -11.08 21.32 -1.93
N GLU A 48 -11.79 22.07 -2.78
CA GLU A 48 -13.24 22.33 -2.65
C GLU A 48 -14.07 21.11 -3.06
N GLU A 49 -13.64 20.36 -4.06
CA GLU A 49 -14.35 19.17 -4.53
C GLU A 49 -14.06 17.93 -3.71
N TYR A 50 -12.87 17.83 -3.12
CA TYR A 50 -12.43 16.65 -2.37
C TYR A 50 -13.45 16.16 -1.31
N PRO A 51 -14.04 17.04 -0.46
CA PRO A 51 -15.06 16.63 0.51
C PRO A 51 -16.30 16.01 -0.15
N ILE A 52 -16.74 16.56 -1.30
CA ILE A 52 -17.92 16.05 -2.00
C ILE A 52 -17.65 14.65 -2.57
N LEU A 53 -16.45 14.41 -3.08
CA LEU A 53 -16.06 13.09 -3.55
C LEU A 53 -15.98 12.08 -2.38
N CYS A 54 -15.59 12.52 -1.18
CA CYS A 54 -15.64 11.69 0.01
C CYS A 54 -17.09 11.35 0.40
N ASP A 55 -18.01 12.34 0.36
CA ASP A 55 -19.44 12.12 0.63
C ASP A 55 -20.07 11.12 -0.37
N ILE A 56 -19.69 11.20 -1.66
CA ILE A 56 -20.12 10.24 -2.68
C ILE A 56 -19.60 8.83 -2.35
N GLU A 57 -18.33 8.72 -2.01
CA GLU A 57 -17.68 7.46 -1.66
C GLU A 57 -18.35 6.82 -0.43
N ASP A 58 -18.57 7.60 0.62
CA ASP A 58 -19.21 7.15 1.86
C ASP A 58 -20.66 6.71 1.62
N GLU A 59 -21.44 7.45 0.84
CA GLU A 59 -22.83 7.08 0.53
C GLU A 59 -22.91 5.77 -0.25
N VAL A 60 -22.01 5.56 -1.22
CA VAL A 60 -21.94 4.30 -2.00
C VAL A 60 -21.53 3.13 -1.10
N ILE A 61 -20.46 3.28 -0.33
CA ILE A 61 -19.95 2.22 0.54
C ILE A 61 -21.00 1.82 1.58
N ASN A 62 -21.60 2.80 2.29
CA ASN A 62 -22.61 2.53 3.32
C ASN A 62 -23.83 1.75 2.76
N ARG A 63 -24.20 1.96 1.50
CA ARG A 63 -25.28 1.18 0.89
C ARG A 63 -24.87 -0.23 0.54
N LEU A 64 -23.67 -0.39 -0.01
CA LEU A 64 -23.15 -1.70 -0.41
C LEU A 64 -22.83 -2.58 0.80
N GLU A 65 -22.43 -2.00 1.93
CA GLU A 65 -22.26 -2.72 3.20
C GLU A 65 -23.55 -3.41 3.67
N THR A 66 -24.73 -2.92 3.29
CA THR A 66 -26.02 -3.59 3.60
C THR A 66 -26.19 -4.94 2.92
N LEU A 67 -25.40 -5.22 1.88
CA LEU A 67 -25.32 -6.50 1.16
C LEU A 67 -24.10 -7.33 1.55
N GLU A 68 -23.33 -6.88 2.54
CA GLU A 68 -22.03 -7.45 2.91
C GLU A 68 -20.99 -7.37 1.77
N ASP A 69 -21.17 -6.46 0.83
CA ASP A 69 -20.23 -6.26 -0.27
C ASP A 69 -18.86 -5.81 0.27
N ILE A 70 -17.79 -6.25 -0.38
CA ILE A 70 -16.42 -6.01 0.07
C ILE A 70 -15.82 -4.82 -0.69
N PHE A 71 -15.69 -3.69 -0.01
CA PHE A 71 -14.94 -2.56 -0.52
C PHE A 71 -13.44 -2.87 -0.55
N VAL A 72 -12.80 -2.72 -1.73
CA VAL A 72 -11.37 -3.03 -1.91
C VAL A 72 -10.49 -1.80 -2.09
N GLY A 73 -11.01 -0.73 -2.67
CA GLY A 73 -10.23 0.49 -2.79
C GLY A 73 -10.80 1.52 -3.74
N THR A 74 -10.15 2.68 -3.77
CA THR A 74 -10.43 3.78 -4.71
C THR A 74 -9.18 4.27 -5.39
N VAL A 75 -9.36 4.81 -6.60
CA VAL A 75 -8.33 5.50 -7.37
C VAL A 75 -8.84 6.88 -7.75
N LYS A 76 -8.06 7.91 -7.45
CA LYS A 76 -8.26 9.28 -7.94
C LYS A 76 -7.15 9.59 -8.92
N SER A 77 -7.46 9.70 -10.21
CA SER A 77 -6.50 10.00 -11.29
C SER A 77 -7.24 10.45 -12.54
N GLN A 78 -6.56 11.16 -13.42
CA GLN A 78 -7.08 11.52 -14.74
C GLN A 78 -8.47 12.18 -14.70
N GLY A 79 -8.74 13.00 -13.67
CA GLY A 79 -10.00 13.70 -13.49
C GLY A 79 -11.18 12.84 -13.11
N ARG A 80 -10.98 11.69 -12.51
CA ARG A 80 -12.04 10.79 -12.05
C ARG A 80 -11.70 10.12 -10.72
N LEU A 81 -12.76 9.81 -9.99
CA LEU A 81 -12.77 8.92 -8.84
C LEU A 81 -13.29 7.56 -9.31
N GLU A 82 -12.56 6.51 -9.02
CA GLU A 82 -12.93 5.14 -9.30
C GLU A 82 -13.07 4.38 -7.97
N LEU A 83 -14.18 3.67 -7.77
CA LEU A 83 -14.42 2.79 -6.62
C LEU A 83 -14.50 1.35 -7.11
N TYR A 84 -13.91 0.44 -6.32
CA TYR A 84 -13.91 -0.99 -6.60
C TYR A 84 -14.45 -1.77 -5.41
N VAL A 85 -15.44 -2.62 -5.70
CA VAL A 85 -16.16 -3.41 -4.71
C VAL A 85 -16.37 -4.82 -5.26
N PHE A 86 -16.21 -5.84 -4.43
CA PHE A 86 -16.58 -7.21 -4.78
C PHE A 86 -17.91 -7.60 -4.14
N THR A 87 -18.70 -8.34 -4.89
CA THR A 87 -20.08 -8.69 -4.53
C THR A 87 -20.45 -10.12 -4.92
N LYS A 88 -21.43 -10.68 -4.21
CA LYS A 88 -22.11 -11.93 -4.56
C LYS A 88 -23.34 -11.71 -5.42
N ASP A 89 -23.97 -10.52 -5.31
CA ASP A 89 -25.21 -10.16 -6.03
C ASP A 89 -24.98 -8.88 -6.86
N PRO A 90 -24.37 -9.03 -8.06
CA PRO A 90 -23.97 -7.87 -8.86
C PRO A 90 -25.14 -7.02 -9.34
N GLU A 91 -26.32 -7.60 -9.60
CA GLU A 91 -27.50 -6.85 -10.05
C GLU A 91 -27.98 -5.91 -8.96
N LYS A 92 -28.09 -6.40 -7.74
CA LYS A 92 -28.55 -5.62 -6.60
C LYS A 92 -27.53 -4.58 -6.16
N SER A 93 -26.26 -4.91 -6.17
CA SER A 93 -25.18 -3.95 -5.86
C SER A 93 -25.12 -2.84 -6.88
N GLU A 94 -25.26 -3.13 -8.18
CA GLU A 94 -25.36 -2.11 -9.23
C GLU A 94 -26.57 -1.18 -9.02
N GLU A 95 -27.73 -1.73 -8.63
CA GLU A 95 -28.92 -0.92 -8.33
C GLU A 95 -28.68 0.03 -7.15
N LEU A 96 -28.06 -0.46 -6.06
CA LEU A 96 -27.73 0.36 -4.90
C LEU A 96 -26.72 1.49 -5.25
N CYS A 97 -25.73 1.22 -6.10
CA CYS A 97 -24.83 2.25 -6.61
C CYS A 97 -25.60 3.34 -7.36
N LYS A 98 -26.51 2.96 -8.26
CA LYS A 98 -27.37 3.90 -9.01
C LYS A 98 -28.25 4.72 -8.08
N GLU A 99 -28.79 4.12 -7.02
CA GLU A 99 -29.60 4.84 -6.02
C GLU A 99 -28.76 5.83 -5.19
N ALA A 100 -27.56 5.43 -4.77
CA ALA A 100 -26.65 6.30 -4.04
C ALA A 100 -26.36 7.57 -4.83
N LEU A 101 -26.05 7.41 -6.10
CA LEU A 101 -25.67 8.52 -6.98
C LEU A 101 -26.81 9.47 -7.38
N LYS A 102 -28.06 9.10 -7.16
CA LYS A 102 -29.20 10.03 -7.32
C LYS A 102 -29.13 11.24 -6.39
N LYS A 103 -28.39 11.12 -5.26
CA LYS A 103 -28.14 12.24 -4.34
C LYS A 103 -27.17 13.28 -4.90
N PHE A 104 -26.41 12.94 -5.94
CA PHE A 104 -25.36 13.76 -6.54
C PHE A 104 -25.64 14.01 -8.04
N PRO A 105 -26.74 14.68 -8.38
CA PRO A 105 -27.22 14.81 -9.77
C PRO A 105 -26.26 15.60 -10.68
N ASP A 106 -25.36 16.40 -10.10
CA ASP A 106 -24.40 17.21 -10.84
C ASP A 106 -23.16 16.41 -11.31
N TYR A 107 -23.02 15.16 -10.86
CA TYR A 107 -21.89 14.30 -11.21
C TYR A 107 -22.24 13.34 -12.35
N GLN A 108 -21.36 13.28 -13.34
CA GLN A 108 -21.39 12.25 -14.38
C GLN A 108 -20.71 10.99 -13.85
N TRP A 109 -21.36 9.86 -14.01
CA TRP A 109 -20.84 8.59 -13.55
C TRP A 109 -21.18 7.44 -14.48
N ASN A 110 -20.44 6.34 -14.34
CA ASN A 110 -20.71 5.05 -14.97
C ASN A 110 -20.45 3.93 -13.97
N CYS A 111 -21.33 2.94 -13.98
CA CYS A 111 -21.17 1.72 -13.19
C CYS A 111 -21.02 0.55 -14.14
N SER A 112 -20.06 -0.31 -13.89
CA SER A 112 -19.86 -1.54 -14.66
C SER A 112 -19.67 -2.73 -13.74
N VAL A 113 -20.18 -3.88 -14.18
CA VAL A 113 -20.00 -5.18 -13.53
C VAL A 113 -19.10 -6.03 -14.39
N ALA A 114 -18.18 -6.74 -13.78
CA ALA A 114 -17.32 -7.71 -14.45
C ALA A 114 -17.09 -8.92 -13.55
N GLU A 115 -16.97 -10.09 -14.15
CA GLU A 115 -16.46 -11.28 -13.44
C GLU A 115 -14.95 -11.10 -13.18
N ASP A 116 -14.52 -11.32 -11.94
CA ASP A 116 -13.13 -11.20 -11.49
C ASP A 116 -12.85 -12.19 -10.35
N VAL A 117 -12.94 -13.48 -10.66
CA VAL A 117 -12.82 -14.60 -9.70
C VAL A 117 -11.45 -14.59 -8.99
N LYS A 118 -10.41 -14.12 -9.66
CA LYS A 118 -9.05 -14.08 -9.12
C LYS A 118 -8.73 -12.77 -8.40
N TRP A 119 -9.65 -11.83 -8.39
CA TRP A 119 -9.44 -10.51 -7.83
C TRP A 119 -8.27 -9.77 -8.50
N ASP A 120 -8.18 -9.89 -9.83
CA ASP A 120 -7.08 -9.31 -10.61
C ASP A 120 -6.98 -7.79 -10.44
N ILE A 121 -8.11 -7.09 -10.29
CA ILE A 121 -8.10 -5.66 -10.00
C ILE A 121 -7.41 -5.36 -8.67
N TYR A 122 -7.62 -6.20 -7.65
CA TYR A 122 -7.01 -6.02 -6.35
C TYR A 122 -5.51 -6.29 -6.38
N PHE A 123 -5.10 -7.47 -6.85
CA PHE A 123 -3.71 -7.91 -6.78
C PHE A 123 -2.80 -7.29 -7.84
N ASN A 124 -3.32 -7.06 -9.07
CA ASN A 124 -2.50 -6.65 -10.21
C ASN A 124 -2.58 -5.16 -10.52
N PHE A 125 -3.56 -4.42 -9.93
CA PHE A 125 -3.73 -3.00 -10.19
C PHE A 125 -3.71 -2.14 -8.93
N LEU A 126 -4.46 -2.52 -7.87
CA LEU A 126 -4.56 -1.71 -6.67
C LEU A 126 -3.45 -1.99 -5.66
N TYR A 127 -3.02 -3.26 -5.56
CA TYR A 127 -2.00 -3.66 -4.59
C TYR A 127 -0.65 -3.03 -4.94
N PRO A 128 0.03 -2.40 -3.98
CA PRO A 128 1.29 -1.74 -4.25
C PRO A 128 2.40 -2.75 -4.56
N ASP A 129 3.33 -2.37 -5.43
CA ASP A 129 4.60 -3.08 -5.54
C ASP A 129 5.38 -3.04 -4.22
N ILE A 130 6.43 -3.85 -4.10
CA ILE A 130 7.20 -3.98 -2.86
C ILE A 130 7.81 -2.65 -2.41
N TYR A 131 8.26 -1.81 -3.33
CA TYR A 131 8.87 -0.51 -3.02
C TYR A 131 7.83 0.48 -2.51
N SER A 132 6.69 0.55 -3.17
CA SER A 132 5.54 1.37 -2.74
C SER A 132 5.00 0.91 -1.40
N TYR A 133 4.88 -0.41 -1.17
CA TYR A 133 4.47 -0.98 0.11
C TYR A 133 5.42 -0.60 1.24
N LYS A 134 6.74 -0.79 1.05
CA LYS A 134 7.74 -0.40 2.05
C LYS A 134 7.76 1.11 2.31
N ALA A 135 7.57 1.95 1.28
CA ALA A 135 7.46 3.39 1.45
C ALA A 135 6.23 3.80 2.27
N MET A 136 5.10 3.09 2.15
CA MET A 136 3.92 3.29 2.99
C MET A 136 4.21 2.93 4.45
N MET A 137 4.86 1.80 4.69
CA MET A 137 5.27 1.38 6.04
C MET A 137 6.25 2.38 6.66
N ASN A 138 7.26 2.81 5.92
CA ASN A 138 8.21 3.83 6.35
C ASN A 138 7.52 5.13 6.75
N ARG A 139 6.55 5.59 5.96
CA ARG A 139 5.75 6.79 6.28
C ARG A 139 5.04 6.65 7.62
N SER A 140 4.43 5.50 7.90
CA SER A 140 3.74 5.25 9.17
C SER A 140 4.68 5.35 10.37
N VAL A 141 5.91 4.80 10.25
CA VAL A 141 6.93 4.89 11.29
C VAL A 141 7.36 6.36 11.47
N ILE A 142 7.63 7.08 10.38
CA ILE A 142 8.04 8.49 10.42
C ILE A 142 6.96 9.36 11.07
N GLU A 143 5.70 9.19 10.72
CA GLU A 143 4.59 9.91 11.34
C GLU A 143 4.51 9.67 12.85
N ASN A 144 4.80 8.45 13.30
CA ASN A 144 4.86 8.13 14.73
C ASN A 144 6.06 8.80 15.42
N LEU A 145 7.22 8.84 14.76
CA LEU A 145 8.40 9.57 15.25
C LEU A 145 8.11 11.07 15.38
N MET A 146 7.49 11.67 14.36
CA MET A 146 7.09 13.09 14.38
C MET A 146 6.12 13.42 15.52
N LYS A 147 5.11 12.55 15.77
CA LYS A 147 4.18 12.71 16.90
C LYS A 147 4.89 12.69 18.26
N GLN A 148 6.06 12.02 18.36
CA GLN A 148 6.88 11.96 19.56
C GLN A 148 7.90 13.14 19.65
N GLY A 149 7.88 14.06 18.68
CA GLY A 149 8.77 15.24 18.64
C GLY A 149 10.18 14.90 18.16
N ASP A 150 10.32 13.90 17.32
CA ASP A 150 11.59 13.47 16.74
C ASP A 150 12.16 14.50 15.75
N ASN A 151 13.48 14.66 15.75
CA ASN A 151 14.21 15.38 14.72
C ASN A 151 14.71 14.38 13.66
N LEU A 152 13.94 14.24 12.59
CA LEU A 152 14.17 13.26 11.53
C LEU A 152 15.54 13.43 10.82
N GLU A 153 16.13 14.63 10.84
CA GLU A 153 17.41 14.94 10.18
C GLU A 153 18.62 14.47 11.00
N LYS A 154 18.43 14.23 12.31
CA LYS A 154 19.53 13.74 13.16
C LYS A 154 19.84 12.28 12.85
N GLU A 155 21.11 12.01 12.56
CA GLU A 155 21.64 10.67 12.41
C GLU A 155 21.58 9.87 13.72
N ARG A 156 21.22 8.61 13.61
CA ARG A 156 21.14 7.65 14.72
C ARG A 156 21.38 6.25 14.21
N GLU A 157 21.67 5.30 15.10
CA GLU A 157 21.68 3.88 14.76
C GLU A 157 20.27 3.46 14.36
N ILE A 158 20.16 2.87 13.18
CA ILE A 158 18.91 2.29 12.65
C ILE A 158 19.14 0.80 12.49
N ASP A 159 18.33 0.01 13.16
CA ASP A 159 18.37 -1.44 13.09
C ASP A 159 17.47 -1.95 11.98
N HIS A 160 17.96 -2.91 11.19
CA HIS A 160 17.20 -3.52 10.09
C HIS A 160 17.22 -5.05 10.24
N TRP A 161 16.13 -5.71 9.77
CA TRP A 161 15.99 -7.16 9.80
C TRP A 161 15.78 -7.69 8.39
N LEU A 162 16.61 -8.69 8.01
CA LEU A 162 16.49 -9.43 6.76
C LEU A 162 16.44 -10.93 7.07
N TYR A 163 15.77 -11.66 6.18
CA TYR A 163 15.61 -13.10 6.28
C TYR A 163 16.01 -13.77 4.97
N PHE A 164 16.62 -14.95 5.07
CA PHE A 164 17.11 -15.72 3.94
C PHE A 164 16.73 -17.19 4.10
N TYR A 165 16.48 -17.88 2.99
CA TYR A 165 16.06 -19.29 2.98
C TYR A 165 17.22 -20.28 2.81
N SER A 166 18.47 -19.84 2.98
CA SER A 166 19.65 -20.69 3.04
C SER A 166 20.78 -20.02 3.80
N GLU A 167 21.67 -20.83 4.39
CA GLU A 167 22.90 -20.35 5.05
C GLU A 167 23.86 -19.72 4.03
N GLU A 168 23.88 -20.22 2.79
CA GLU A 168 24.70 -19.66 1.72
C GLU A 168 24.25 -18.22 1.39
N SER A 169 22.95 -17.99 1.20
CA SER A 169 22.37 -16.66 0.96
C SER A 169 22.68 -15.70 2.11
N LEU A 170 22.53 -16.16 3.36
CA LEU A 170 22.87 -15.37 4.53
C LEU A 170 24.34 -14.94 4.52
N ASN A 171 25.27 -15.87 4.23
CA ASN A 171 26.71 -15.58 4.21
C ASN A 171 27.10 -14.60 3.09
N LEU A 172 26.45 -14.70 1.92
CA LEU A 172 26.63 -13.75 0.81
C LEU A 172 26.08 -12.36 1.18
N ALA A 173 24.89 -12.31 1.77
CA ALA A 173 24.28 -11.07 2.23
C ALA A 173 25.14 -10.38 3.29
N THR A 174 25.64 -11.13 4.28
CA THR A 174 26.51 -10.62 5.35
C THR A 174 27.71 -9.86 4.79
N LYS A 175 28.44 -10.46 3.84
CA LYS A 175 29.60 -9.83 3.21
C LYS A 175 29.20 -8.52 2.48
N LYS A 176 28.12 -8.57 1.71
CA LYS A 176 27.65 -7.40 0.96
C LYS A 176 27.21 -6.27 1.89
N LEU A 177 26.55 -6.59 2.99
CA LEU A 177 26.11 -5.62 3.99
C LEU A 177 27.28 -4.99 4.75
N GLU A 178 28.32 -5.77 5.10
CA GLU A 178 29.56 -5.25 5.68
C GLU A 178 30.29 -4.29 4.72
N GLU A 179 30.35 -4.61 3.41
CA GLU A 179 30.92 -3.73 2.37
C GLU A 179 30.17 -2.40 2.24
N LEU A 180 28.85 -2.40 2.52
CA LEU A 180 27.99 -1.19 2.54
C LEU A 180 28.03 -0.44 3.87
N GLY A 181 28.88 -0.88 4.81
CA GLY A 181 29.11 -0.20 6.08
C GLY A 181 28.10 -0.54 7.18
N TYR A 182 27.34 -1.62 7.03
CA TYR A 182 26.47 -2.10 8.10
C TYR A 182 27.26 -2.90 9.14
N ASN A 183 26.89 -2.71 10.41
CA ASN A 183 27.35 -3.55 11.51
C ASN A 183 26.42 -4.74 11.65
N ILE A 184 26.96 -5.94 11.73
CA ILE A 184 26.18 -7.16 11.99
C ILE A 184 25.95 -7.26 13.50
N LEU A 185 24.70 -7.09 13.94
CA LEU A 185 24.33 -7.18 15.35
C LEU A 185 24.07 -8.62 15.78
N SER A 186 23.37 -9.37 14.95
CA SER A 186 23.14 -10.80 15.18
C SER A 186 22.83 -11.54 13.87
N SER A 187 23.13 -12.82 13.87
CA SER A 187 22.78 -13.75 12.80
C SER A 187 22.42 -15.10 13.41
N LYS A 188 21.27 -15.67 13.05
CA LYS A 188 20.78 -16.92 13.63
C LYS A 188 19.89 -17.70 12.68
N LYS A 189 19.87 -19.03 12.82
CA LYS A 189 18.81 -19.86 12.24
C LYS A 189 17.54 -19.73 13.08
N MET A 190 16.38 -19.58 12.43
CA MET A 190 15.08 -19.54 13.10
C MET A 190 14.68 -20.96 13.55
N GLU A 191 14.17 -21.08 14.78
CA GLU A 191 13.81 -22.39 15.35
C GLU A 191 12.46 -22.89 14.83
N ASP A 192 11.53 -21.95 14.58
CA ASP A 192 10.13 -22.24 14.23
C ASP A 192 9.89 -22.33 12.72
N GLU A 193 10.86 -21.96 11.88
CA GLU A 193 10.75 -21.94 10.43
C GLU A 193 11.88 -22.73 9.78
N ALA A 194 11.51 -23.81 9.09
CA ALA A 194 12.48 -24.68 8.42
C ALA A 194 13.33 -23.87 7.42
N ASP A 195 14.66 -23.95 7.60
CA ASP A 195 15.67 -23.35 6.73
C ASP A 195 15.58 -21.82 6.55
N THR A 196 14.99 -21.11 7.52
CA THR A 196 14.97 -19.65 7.56
C THR A 196 16.06 -19.12 8.47
N TYR A 197 16.81 -18.12 7.99
CA TYR A 197 17.92 -17.47 8.67
C TYR A 197 17.65 -15.97 8.77
N GLN A 198 17.75 -15.43 9.98
CA GLN A 198 17.60 -14.00 10.24
C GLN A 198 18.97 -13.35 10.39
N ILE A 199 19.13 -12.16 9.83
CA ILE A 199 20.23 -11.24 10.15
C ILE A 199 19.65 -9.91 10.64
N ASN A 200 20.19 -9.40 11.73
CA ASN A 200 19.94 -8.06 12.25
C ASN A 200 21.21 -7.23 12.07
N ILE A 201 21.04 -6.08 11.43
CA ILE A 201 22.15 -5.17 11.10
C ILE A 201 21.82 -3.76 11.57
N SER A 202 22.86 -2.94 11.77
CA SER A 202 22.66 -1.51 12.03
C SER A 202 23.60 -0.66 11.21
N ARG A 203 23.14 0.56 10.91
CA ARG A 203 23.96 1.63 10.33
C ARG A 203 23.47 2.98 10.84
N LYS A 204 24.38 3.92 10.92
CA LYS A 204 24.06 5.30 11.32
C LYS A 204 23.52 6.07 10.13
N ASP A 205 22.23 6.39 10.18
CA ASP A 205 21.50 7.12 9.14
C ASP A 205 20.51 8.13 9.75
N ASN A 206 19.98 9.04 8.93
CA ASN A 206 18.80 9.85 9.28
C ASN A 206 17.50 9.16 8.79
N VAL A 207 16.37 9.60 9.30
CA VAL A 207 15.04 9.02 8.93
C VAL A 207 14.17 9.98 8.12
N VAL A 208 14.80 10.91 7.39
CA VAL A 208 14.09 11.73 6.40
C VAL A 208 13.48 10.81 5.33
N PHE A 209 12.20 11.03 4.97
CA PHE A 209 11.40 10.11 4.18
C PHE A 209 12.08 9.59 2.89
N ASN A 210 12.69 10.48 2.11
CA ASN A 210 13.33 10.04 0.87
C ASN A 210 14.58 9.19 1.15
N HIS A 211 15.40 9.62 2.13
CA HIS A 211 16.61 8.89 2.48
C HIS A 211 16.32 7.49 3.02
N ILE A 212 15.42 7.36 3.99
CA ILE A 212 15.10 6.03 4.54
C ILE A 212 14.45 5.10 3.51
N ASN A 213 13.69 5.64 2.54
CA ASN A 213 13.18 4.84 1.44
C ASN A 213 14.31 4.30 0.56
N GLU A 214 15.30 5.12 0.20
CA GLU A 214 16.47 4.67 -0.59
C GLU A 214 17.22 3.56 0.14
N VAL A 215 17.46 3.72 1.44
CA VAL A 215 18.10 2.70 2.28
C VAL A 215 17.29 1.40 2.30
N VAL A 216 16.00 1.50 2.53
CA VAL A 216 15.10 0.31 2.58
C VAL A 216 15.02 -0.37 1.22
N TRP A 217 14.94 0.37 0.12
CA TRP A 217 14.90 -0.20 -1.22
C TRP A 217 16.19 -0.93 -1.57
N GLU A 218 17.37 -0.38 -1.22
CA GLU A 218 18.66 -1.08 -1.37
C GLU A 218 18.66 -2.41 -0.61
N LEU A 219 18.16 -2.43 0.64
CA LEU A 219 18.08 -3.66 1.45
C LEU A 219 17.06 -4.66 0.90
N VAL A 220 15.95 -4.22 0.34
CA VAL A 220 14.97 -5.07 -0.37
C VAL A 220 15.63 -5.74 -1.58
N GLU A 221 16.34 -4.97 -2.42
CA GLU A 221 17.04 -5.51 -3.60
C GLU A 221 18.11 -6.54 -3.22
N ILE A 222 18.85 -6.29 -2.15
CA ILE A 222 19.86 -7.24 -1.64
C ILE A 222 19.18 -8.53 -1.19
N ALA A 223 18.12 -8.43 -0.40
CA ALA A 223 17.41 -9.59 0.13
C ALA A 223 16.82 -10.43 -1.01
N GLU A 224 16.07 -9.80 -1.94
CA GLU A 224 15.45 -10.51 -3.06
C GLU A 224 16.48 -11.15 -4.00
N SER A 225 17.60 -10.45 -4.30
CA SER A 225 18.67 -11.00 -5.15
C SER A 225 19.33 -12.24 -4.58
N LEU A 226 19.22 -12.48 -3.27
CA LEU A 226 19.81 -13.59 -2.54
C LEU A 226 18.75 -14.56 -1.97
N ASN A 227 17.57 -14.62 -2.60
CA ASN A 227 16.47 -15.47 -2.17
C ASN A 227 16.11 -15.28 -0.69
N GLY A 228 15.80 -14.05 -0.33
CA GLY A 228 15.37 -13.63 1.00
C GLY A 228 14.36 -12.51 0.93
N TYR A 229 14.03 -11.93 2.08
CA TYR A 229 13.18 -10.76 2.16
C TYR A 229 13.64 -9.78 3.23
N TYR A 230 13.35 -8.52 3.03
CA TYR A 230 13.55 -7.46 4.01
C TYR A 230 12.27 -7.29 4.84
N ASP A 231 12.39 -7.41 6.15
CA ASP A 231 11.25 -7.31 7.06
C ASP A 231 10.94 -5.84 7.39
N GLY A 232 11.86 -5.15 8.05
CA GLY A 232 11.62 -3.77 8.48
C GLY A 232 12.80 -3.17 9.24
N TRP A 233 12.54 -2.00 9.85
CA TRP A 233 13.55 -1.27 10.62
C TRP A 233 12.96 -0.67 11.90
N SER A 234 13.83 -0.36 12.84
CA SER A 234 13.51 0.42 14.01
C SER A 234 14.64 1.38 14.39
N CYS A 235 14.32 2.41 15.15
CA CYS A 235 15.29 3.31 15.76
C CYS A 235 14.76 3.92 17.05
N THR A 236 15.65 4.58 17.80
CA THR A 236 15.27 5.39 18.96
C THR A 236 14.80 6.77 18.52
N VAL A 237 13.90 7.38 19.31
CA VAL A 237 13.51 8.79 19.12
C VAL A 237 14.67 9.71 19.51
N VAL A 238 15.00 10.67 18.66
CA VAL A 238 16.05 11.67 18.88
C VAL A 238 15.46 13.07 18.77
N LYS A 239 15.57 13.85 19.86
CA LYS A 239 15.05 15.24 19.93
C LYS A 239 16.10 16.27 19.59
#